data_492ce2e823f15cff4af5ffaec2409cff
#
_entry.id   492ce2e823f15cff4af5ffaec2409cff
#
_cell.length_a   1.000
_cell.length_b   1.000
_cell.length_c   1.000
_cell.angle_alpha   90.00
_cell.angle_beta   90.00
_cell.angle_gamma   90.00
#
_symmetry.space_group_name_H-M   'P 1'
#
loop_
_entity.id
_entity.type
_entity.pdbx_description
1 polymer ?
#
loop_
_entity_poly.entity_id
_entity_poly.type
_entity_poly.pdbx_seq_one_letter_code
_entity_poly.pdbx_strand_id
1 'polypeptide(L)' 'MALSTSSNFAKPDDAFRAIVEAHRGLTEAQSADLDAALVLVLANHIGDLDVLCEAIALAKRRMPDASQQRAAERRG' A
#
# COMPACT_ATOMS: atom_id res chain seq x y z
N MET A 1 -9.62 6.94 -16.99
CA MET A 1 -8.20 7.14 -16.60
C MET A 1 -7.59 5.79 -16.27
N ALA A 2 -6.41 5.50 -16.78
CA ALA A 2 -5.73 4.23 -16.54
C ALA A 2 -4.69 4.38 -15.44
N LEU A 3 -4.42 3.27 -14.73
CA LEU A 3 -3.39 3.24 -13.70
C LEU A 3 -2.01 3.47 -14.34
N SER A 4 -1.25 4.41 -13.77
CA SER A 4 0.14 4.59 -14.14
C SER A 4 1.02 3.61 -13.36
N THR A 5 1.92 2.91 -14.06
CA THR A 5 2.87 2.00 -13.43
C THR A 5 4.28 2.56 -13.37
N SER A 6 4.51 3.68 -14.03
CA SER A 6 5.77 4.41 -13.89
C SER A 6 5.66 5.42 -12.74
N SER A 7 6.83 5.90 -12.27
CA SER A 7 6.82 6.87 -11.17
C SER A 7 6.26 8.20 -11.66
N ASN A 8 5.32 8.74 -10.89
CA ASN A 8 4.75 10.07 -11.13
C ASN A 8 5.42 11.14 -10.26
N PHE A 9 6.36 10.75 -9.40
CA PHE A 9 7.07 11.69 -8.54
C PHE A 9 8.36 12.15 -9.21
N ALA A 10 8.66 13.45 -9.10
CA ALA A 10 9.95 13.99 -9.52
C ALA A 10 11.07 13.41 -8.67
N LYS A 11 10.79 13.16 -7.38
CA LYS A 11 11.73 12.60 -6.43
C LYS A 11 11.08 11.42 -5.70
N PRO A 12 11.10 10.22 -6.30
CA PRO A 12 10.44 9.05 -5.70
C PRO A 12 10.95 8.71 -4.29
N ASP A 13 12.24 8.96 -4.01
CA ASP A 13 12.82 8.67 -2.70
C ASP A 13 12.20 9.53 -1.61
N ASP A 14 11.81 10.77 -1.92
CA ASP A 14 11.15 11.64 -0.96
C ASP A 14 9.76 11.11 -0.60
N ALA A 15 9.03 10.59 -1.59
CA ALA A 15 7.72 9.98 -1.34
C ALA A 15 7.85 8.74 -0.46
N PHE A 16 8.81 7.87 -0.77
CA PHE A 16 9.07 6.68 0.03
C PHE A 16 9.44 7.05 1.47
N ARG A 17 10.31 8.05 1.62
CA ARG A 17 10.73 8.52 2.94
C ARG A 17 9.56 9.06 3.75
N ALA A 18 8.65 9.79 3.11
CA ALA A 18 7.45 10.31 3.79
C ALA A 18 6.62 9.17 4.38
N ILE A 19 6.45 8.09 3.62
CA ILE A 19 5.70 6.92 4.07
C ILE A 19 6.41 6.24 5.24
N VAL A 20 7.71 6.03 5.13
CA VAL A 20 8.51 5.41 6.21
C VAL A 20 8.46 6.23 7.48
N GLU A 21 8.64 7.55 7.37
CA GLU A 21 8.60 8.44 8.53
C GLU A 21 7.23 8.45 9.21
N ALA A 22 6.16 8.33 8.44
CA ALA A 22 4.81 8.28 9.00
C ALA A 22 4.61 7.07 9.92
N HIS A 23 5.34 5.99 9.69
CA HIS A 23 5.24 4.77 10.50
C HIS A 23 6.19 4.75 11.69
N ARG A 24 7.09 5.71 11.79
CA ARG A 24 8.10 5.73 12.86
C ARG A 24 7.45 5.82 14.24
N GLY A 25 7.84 4.94 15.12
CA GLY A 25 7.34 4.93 16.50
C GLY A 25 5.99 4.29 16.69
N LEU A 26 5.36 3.77 15.62
CA LEU A 26 4.08 3.09 15.73
C LEU A 26 4.25 1.60 16.02
N THR A 27 3.30 1.02 16.75
CA THR A 27 3.21 -0.43 16.88
C THR A 27 2.74 -1.02 15.54
N GLU A 28 2.85 -2.35 15.42
CA GLU A 28 2.34 -3.04 14.22
C GLU A 28 0.85 -2.79 14.01
N ALA A 29 0.06 -2.83 15.08
CA ALA A 29 -1.37 -2.57 14.98
C ALA A 29 -1.66 -1.13 14.53
N GLN A 30 -0.93 -0.15 15.08
CA GLN A 30 -1.07 1.25 14.68
C GLN A 30 -0.65 1.46 13.23
N SER A 31 0.42 0.82 12.79
CA SER A 31 0.87 0.89 11.40
C SER A 31 -0.17 0.33 10.44
N ALA A 32 -0.79 -0.79 10.81
CA ALA A 32 -1.87 -1.38 10.01
C ALA A 32 -3.07 -0.43 9.92
N ASP A 33 -3.44 0.20 11.04
CA ASP A 33 -4.53 1.16 11.07
C ASP A 33 -4.23 2.39 10.20
N LEU A 34 -3.00 2.89 10.25
CA LEU A 34 -2.57 4.00 9.41
C LEU A 34 -2.66 3.62 7.94
N ASP A 35 -2.17 2.44 7.58
CA ASP A 35 -2.18 1.98 6.19
C ASP A 35 -3.61 1.83 5.67
N ALA A 36 -4.52 1.27 6.48
CA ALA A 36 -5.92 1.12 6.09
C ALA A 36 -6.59 2.48 5.87
N ALA A 37 -6.37 3.42 6.78
CA ALA A 37 -6.92 4.77 6.66
C ALA A 37 -6.33 5.49 5.43
N LEU A 38 -5.03 5.35 5.19
CA LEU A 38 -4.36 5.98 4.07
C LEU A 38 -4.89 5.46 2.73
N VAL A 39 -5.13 4.16 2.64
CA VAL A 39 -5.71 3.55 1.45
C VAL A 39 -7.06 4.19 1.12
N LEU A 40 -7.92 4.38 2.13
CA LEU A 40 -9.23 4.99 1.92
C LEU A 40 -9.12 6.45 1.49
N VAL A 41 -8.21 7.21 2.11
CA VAL A 41 -7.97 8.61 1.73
C VAL A 41 -7.50 8.69 0.28
N LEU A 42 -6.54 7.86 -0.11
CA LEU A 42 -6.00 7.86 -1.47
C LEU A 42 -7.03 7.36 -2.49
N ALA A 43 -7.82 6.36 -2.13
CA ALA A 43 -8.90 5.86 -3.00
C ALA A 43 -9.90 6.97 -3.29
N ASN A 44 -10.28 7.73 -2.25
CA ASN A 44 -11.18 8.87 -2.44
C ASN A 44 -10.55 9.95 -3.34
N HIS A 45 -9.26 10.21 -3.17
CA HIS A 45 -8.57 11.20 -3.99
C HIS A 45 -8.52 10.78 -5.46
N ILE A 46 -8.29 9.51 -5.73
CA ILE A 46 -8.29 8.95 -7.10
C ILE A 46 -9.69 9.09 -7.71
N GLY A 47 -10.72 8.72 -6.97
CA GLY A 47 -12.11 8.90 -7.37
C GLY A 47 -12.55 8.12 -8.60
N ASP A 48 -11.80 7.11 -9.01
CA ASP A 48 -12.07 6.30 -10.21
C ASP A 48 -12.03 4.83 -9.81
N LEU A 49 -13.18 4.17 -9.86
CA LEU A 49 -13.28 2.77 -9.43
C LEU A 49 -12.42 1.83 -10.29
N ASP A 50 -12.40 2.05 -11.59
CA ASP A 50 -11.62 1.18 -12.49
C ASP A 50 -10.14 1.28 -12.19
N VAL A 51 -9.62 2.48 -11.96
CA VAL A 51 -8.23 2.70 -11.58
C VAL A 51 -7.94 2.04 -10.23
N LEU A 52 -8.86 2.19 -9.28
CA LEU A 52 -8.70 1.56 -7.96
C LEU A 52 -8.62 0.04 -8.09
N CYS A 53 -9.49 -0.57 -8.89
CA CYS A 53 -9.47 -2.01 -9.11
C CYS A 53 -8.17 -2.46 -9.79
N GLU A 54 -7.66 -1.69 -10.74
CA GLU A 54 -6.35 -1.98 -11.35
C GLU A 54 -5.22 -1.91 -10.33
N ALA A 55 -5.26 -0.93 -9.45
CA ALA A 55 -4.26 -0.77 -8.40
C ALA A 55 -4.30 -1.94 -7.42
N ILE A 56 -5.49 -2.39 -7.02
CA ILE A 56 -5.67 -3.54 -6.15
C ILE A 56 -5.09 -4.80 -6.79
N ALA A 57 -5.39 -5.03 -8.06
CA ALA A 57 -4.88 -6.20 -8.78
C ALA A 57 -3.34 -6.18 -8.85
N LEU A 58 -2.76 -5.01 -9.12
CA LEU A 58 -1.31 -4.86 -9.16
C LEU A 58 -0.69 -5.13 -7.80
N ALA A 59 -1.28 -4.56 -6.74
CA ALA A 59 -0.78 -4.74 -5.38
C ALA A 59 -0.81 -6.21 -4.98
N LYS A 60 -1.89 -6.94 -5.31
CA LYS A 60 -2.00 -8.36 -5.02
C LYS A 60 -0.92 -9.18 -5.72
N ARG A 61 -0.56 -8.81 -6.95
CA ARG A 61 0.50 -9.51 -7.69
C ARG A 61 1.89 -9.30 -7.07
N ARG A 62 2.07 -8.20 -6.34
CA ARG A 62 3.35 -7.87 -5.69
C ARG A 62 3.44 -8.41 -4.27
N MET A 63 2.35 -8.94 -3.73
CA MET A 63 2.36 -9.54 -2.39
C MET A 63 2.95 -10.93 -2.41
N PRO A 64 3.56 -11.38 -1.30
CA PRO A 64 3.91 -12.77 -1.13
C PRO A 64 2.68 -13.67 -1.23
N ASP A 65 2.89 -14.94 -1.59
CA ASP A 65 1.81 -15.93 -1.66
C ASP A 65 1.12 -16.00 -0.30
N ALA A 66 -0.23 -15.95 -0.31
CA ALA A 66 -1.04 -16.04 0.90
C ALA A 66 -0.78 -17.34 1.67
N SER A 67 -0.52 -18.46 0.97
CA SER A 67 -0.18 -19.73 1.61
C SER A 67 1.11 -19.62 2.41
N GLN A 68 2.10 -18.94 1.88
CA GLN A 68 3.38 -18.72 2.56
C GLN A 68 3.20 -17.82 3.78
N GLN A 69 2.39 -16.78 3.66
CA GLN A 69 2.09 -15.89 4.77
C GLN A 69 1.43 -16.62 5.92
N ARG A 70 0.46 -17.49 5.62
CA ARG A 70 -0.21 -18.27 6.67
C ARG A 70 0.74 -19.22 7.37
N ALA A 71 1.63 -19.86 6.63
CA ALA A 71 2.64 -20.74 7.21
C ALA A 71 3.56 -19.99 8.16
N ALA A 72 3.99 -18.78 7.77
CA ALA A 72 4.83 -17.94 8.60
C ALA A 72 4.11 -17.50 9.88
N GLU A 73 2.85 -17.13 9.78
CA GLU A 73 2.03 -16.75 10.94
C GLU A 73 1.87 -17.89 11.93
N ARG A 74 1.67 -19.11 11.44
CA ARG A 74 1.51 -20.28 12.31
C ARG A 74 2.78 -20.63 13.07
N ARG A 75 3.93 -20.30 12.52
CA ARG A 75 5.22 -20.56 13.17
C ARG A 75 5.58 -19.54 14.22
N GLY A 76 5.00 -18.37 14.11
CA GLY A 76 5.22 -17.28 15.06
C GLY A 76 4.36 -17.46 16.29
#